data_0ac4020edd96eb3ad8eb92bb8faece1b
#
_entry.id   0ac4020edd96eb3ad8eb92bb8faece1b
#
_cell.length_a   1.000
_cell.length_b   1.000
_cell.length_c   1.000
_cell.angle_alpha   90.00
_cell.angle_beta   90.00
_cell.angle_gamma   90.00
#
_symmetry.space_group_name_H-M   'P 1'
#
loop_
_entity.id
_entity.type
_entity.pdbx_description
1 polymer ?
#
loop_
_entity_poly.entity_id
_entity_poly.type
_entity_poly.pdbx_seq_one_letter_code
_entity_poly.pdbx_strand_id
1 'polypeptide(L)'
;MIDKPSGTLKSGWTTGACATAAAKAAFEALITGKFTSSVRIVLPKGEQPEFVLHHTENGIDFSTASIIKDAGDDPDVTHGAEISVTVRPGIPGEGVVFRAGSGVGTVTKAGLALEIGEPAINPVPRQMMCAVISEIAEKFNHSGNVVLTVAVSGGEELAKKTWNPRLGILGGISILGTTGIVIPYSCSAWIHSIHRGI
;
A
#
# COMPACT_ATOMS: atom_id res chain seq x y z
N MET A 1 27.00 -13.09 -7.23
CA MET A 1 25.96 -13.13 -8.28
C MET A 1 24.82 -13.97 -7.72
N ILE A 2 23.61 -13.44 -7.66
CA ILE A 2 22.43 -14.23 -7.30
C ILE A 2 22.02 -14.94 -8.59
N ASP A 3 22.12 -16.28 -8.60
CA ASP A 3 21.71 -17.07 -9.77
C ASP A 3 20.20 -16.88 -10.00
N LYS A 4 19.84 -16.50 -11.23
CA LYS A 4 18.44 -16.39 -11.64
C LYS A 4 17.85 -17.81 -11.66
N PRO A 5 16.73 -18.07 -10.94
CA PRO A 5 16.09 -19.38 -10.97
C PRO A 5 15.72 -19.80 -12.39
N SER A 6 15.98 -21.06 -12.74
CA SER A 6 15.55 -21.65 -14.01
C SER A 6 14.08 -22.05 -13.90
N GLY A 7 13.19 -21.42 -14.68
CA GLY A 7 11.75 -21.72 -14.72
C GLY A 7 10.86 -20.48 -14.87
N THR A 8 9.56 -20.68 -14.89
CA THR A 8 8.58 -19.58 -14.88
C THR A 8 8.54 -18.98 -13.47
N LEU A 9 9.01 -17.74 -13.34
CA LEU A 9 9.05 -17.04 -12.06
C LEU A 9 7.64 -16.61 -11.63
N LYS A 10 7.33 -16.76 -10.35
CA LYS A 10 6.06 -16.34 -9.74
C LYS A 10 6.08 -14.83 -9.52
N SER A 11 5.13 -14.10 -10.11
CA SER A 11 4.87 -12.69 -9.81
C SER A 11 4.29 -12.53 -8.41
N GLY A 12 4.48 -11.36 -7.83
CA GLY A 12 3.93 -10.98 -6.53
C GLY A 12 3.15 -9.67 -6.56
N TRP A 13 2.88 -9.13 -5.38
CA TRP A 13 2.08 -7.92 -5.19
C TRP A 13 2.92 -6.78 -4.62
N THR A 14 2.64 -5.56 -5.07
CA THR A 14 3.31 -4.36 -4.54
C THR A 14 2.75 -3.97 -3.17
N THR A 15 3.51 -3.15 -2.41
CA THR A 15 3.00 -2.54 -1.17
C THR A 15 1.72 -1.74 -1.40
N GLY A 16 1.58 -1.09 -2.56
CA GLY A 16 0.38 -0.35 -2.97
C GLY A 16 -0.84 -1.26 -3.14
N ALA A 17 -0.69 -2.43 -3.78
CA ALA A 17 -1.79 -3.39 -3.94
C ALA A 17 -2.24 -3.96 -2.58
N CYS A 18 -1.30 -4.32 -1.70
CA CYS A 18 -1.61 -4.79 -0.35
C CYS A 18 -2.33 -3.72 0.48
N ALA A 19 -1.85 -2.47 0.45
CA ALA A 19 -2.50 -1.35 1.13
C ALA A 19 -3.92 -1.10 0.59
N THR A 20 -4.12 -1.22 -0.74
CA THR A 20 -5.44 -1.06 -1.36
C THR A 20 -6.42 -2.15 -0.89
N ALA A 21 -5.96 -3.41 -0.85
CA ALA A 21 -6.77 -4.51 -0.36
C ALA A 21 -7.14 -4.34 1.12
N ALA A 22 -6.17 -3.95 1.96
CA ALA A 22 -6.40 -3.65 3.37
C ALA A 22 -7.37 -2.47 3.56
N ALA A 23 -7.23 -1.39 2.78
CA ALA A 23 -8.13 -0.22 2.82
C ALA A 23 -9.57 -0.60 2.46
N LYS A 24 -9.76 -1.41 1.39
CA LYS A 24 -11.09 -1.90 0.99
C LYS A 24 -11.77 -2.69 2.10
N ALA A 25 -11.05 -3.67 2.67
CA ALA A 25 -11.59 -4.51 3.74
C ALA A 25 -11.91 -3.70 5.01
N ALA A 26 -11.00 -2.82 5.42
CA ALA A 26 -11.20 -1.99 6.61
C ALA A 26 -12.36 -1.00 6.45
N PHE A 27 -12.51 -0.39 5.27
CA PHE A 27 -13.63 0.53 5.04
C PHE A 27 -14.98 -0.19 4.96
N GLU A 28 -15.07 -1.34 4.29
CA GLU A 28 -16.30 -2.15 4.30
C GLU A 28 -16.66 -2.58 5.72
N ALA A 29 -15.67 -2.97 6.54
CA ALA A 29 -15.89 -3.33 7.93
C ALA A 29 -16.29 -2.13 8.81
N LEU A 30 -15.76 -0.95 8.57
CA LEU A 30 -16.16 0.28 9.27
C LEU A 30 -17.65 0.58 9.10
N ILE A 31 -18.20 0.29 7.91
CA ILE A 31 -19.63 0.51 7.60
C ILE A 31 -20.49 -0.64 8.11
N THR A 32 -20.06 -1.88 7.92
CA THR A 32 -20.88 -3.09 8.15
C THR A 32 -20.67 -3.73 9.51
N GLY A 33 -19.60 -3.37 10.22
CA GLY A 33 -19.17 -4.00 11.47
C GLY A 33 -18.52 -5.38 11.27
N LYS A 34 -18.31 -5.86 10.03
CA LYS A 34 -17.85 -7.24 9.75
C LYS A 34 -16.73 -7.27 8.72
N PHE A 35 -15.75 -8.14 8.95
CA PHE A 35 -14.73 -8.47 7.97
C PHE A 35 -15.08 -9.74 7.21
N THR A 36 -14.69 -9.80 5.93
CA THR A 36 -14.59 -11.04 5.14
C THR A 36 -13.24 -11.70 5.40
N SER A 37 -13.07 -12.97 5.05
CA SER A 37 -11.76 -13.65 5.15
C SER A 37 -10.77 -13.20 4.08
N SER A 38 -11.27 -12.74 2.94
CA SER A 38 -10.48 -12.26 1.81
C SER A 38 -11.19 -11.10 1.12
N VAL A 39 -10.44 -10.35 0.32
CA VAL A 39 -10.94 -9.20 -0.44
C VAL A 39 -10.34 -9.21 -1.84
N ARG A 40 -11.17 -8.87 -2.85
CA ARG A 40 -10.73 -8.72 -4.24
C ARG A 40 -10.66 -7.26 -4.63
N ILE A 41 -9.58 -6.87 -5.30
CA ILE A 41 -9.39 -5.51 -5.84
C ILE A 41 -9.16 -5.56 -7.34
N VAL A 42 -9.39 -4.45 -8.03
CA VAL A 42 -9.03 -4.27 -9.45
C VAL A 42 -7.72 -3.51 -9.53
N LEU A 43 -6.73 -4.08 -10.20
CA LEU A 43 -5.44 -3.43 -10.45
C LEU A 43 -5.52 -2.50 -11.68
N PRO A 44 -4.55 -1.57 -11.85
CA PRO A 44 -4.57 -0.60 -12.96
C PRO A 44 -4.67 -1.18 -14.36
N LYS A 45 -4.24 -2.43 -14.58
CA LYS A 45 -4.34 -3.12 -15.87
C LYS A 45 -5.56 -4.06 -15.99
N GLY A 46 -6.43 -4.07 -14.97
CA GLY A 46 -7.66 -4.85 -14.95
C GLY A 46 -7.57 -6.23 -14.30
N GLU A 47 -6.40 -6.66 -13.84
CA GLU A 47 -6.29 -7.91 -13.07
C GLU A 47 -7.07 -7.79 -11.76
N GLN A 48 -7.65 -8.90 -11.29
CA GLN A 48 -8.49 -8.92 -10.09
C GLN A 48 -7.99 -9.94 -9.05
N PRO A 49 -6.84 -9.68 -8.42
CA PRO A 49 -6.33 -10.57 -7.39
C PRO A 49 -7.21 -10.57 -6.14
N GLU A 50 -7.15 -11.70 -5.45
CA GLU A 50 -7.76 -11.91 -4.15
C GLU A 50 -6.68 -11.93 -3.07
N PHE A 51 -6.90 -11.17 -1.99
CA PHE A 51 -5.99 -11.06 -0.85
C PHE A 51 -6.66 -11.63 0.39
N VAL A 52 -5.99 -12.57 1.05
CA VAL A 52 -6.41 -13.08 2.36
C VAL A 52 -6.03 -12.06 3.42
N LEU A 53 -6.97 -11.74 4.31
CA LEU A 53 -6.70 -10.84 5.43
C LEU A 53 -5.86 -11.57 6.48
N HIS A 54 -4.83 -10.88 7.01
CA HIS A 54 -3.96 -11.42 8.05
C HIS A 54 -4.45 -11.04 9.45
N HIS A 55 -4.61 -9.75 9.69
CA HIS A 55 -5.15 -9.22 10.95
C HIS A 55 -6.32 -8.29 10.66
N THR A 56 -7.31 -8.31 11.55
CA THR A 56 -8.50 -7.44 11.47
C THR A 56 -8.89 -6.98 12.85
N GLU A 57 -9.28 -5.70 12.97
CA GLU A 57 -9.71 -5.10 14.23
C GLU A 57 -10.81 -4.07 13.97
N ASN A 58 -11.87 -4.12 14.77
CA ASN A 58 -12.90 -3.07 14.83
C ASN A 58 -12.82 -2.35 16.18
N GLY A 59 -12.71 -1.02 16.14
CA GLY A 59 -12.88 -0.15 17.29
C GLY A 59 -14.21 0.60 17.23
N ILE A 60 -14.37 1.58 18.13
CA ILE A 60 -15.61 2.38 18.18
C ILE A 60 -15.73 3.27 16.94
N ASP A 61 -14.63 3.87 16.48
CA ASP A 61 -14.54 4.84 15.39
C ASP A 61 -13.50 4.48 14.34
N PHE A 62 -13.09 3.21 14.28
CA PHE A 62 -12.13 2.76 13.30
C PHE A 62 -12.28 1.28 12.96
N SER A 63 -11.77 0.91 11.82
CA SER A 63 -11.50 -0.49 11.45
C SER A 63 -10.12 -0.60 10.86
N THR A 64 -9.41 -1.68 11.17
CA THR A 64 -8.08 -1.98 10.66
C THR A 64 -8.08 -3.34 9.99
N ALA A 65 -7.45 -3.44 8.83
CA ALA A 65 -7.14 -4.71 8.19
C ALA A 65 -5.68 -4.74 7.75
N SER A 66 -5.10 -5.92 7.66
CA SER A 66 -3.75 -6.08 7.15
C SER A 66 -3.61 -7.25 6.17
N ILE A 67 -2.57 -7.17 5.33
CA ILE A 67 -2.17 -8.15 4.33
C ILE A 67 -0.69 -8.46 4.52
N ILE A 68 -0.31 -9.73 4.50
CA ILE A 68 1.11 -10.12 4.37
C ILE A 68 1.51 -10.03 2.90
N LYS A 69 2.51 -9.22 2.62
CA LYS A 69 2.98 -9.01 1.25
C LYS A 69 3.72 -10.23 0.71
N ASP A 70 3.20 -10.81 -0.37
CA ASP A 70 3.91 -11.82 -1.18
C ASP A 70 4.49 -11.13 -2.43
N ALA A 71 5.82 -11.03 -2.51
CA ALA A 71 6.53 -10.47 -3.65
C ALA A 71 6.81 -11.51 -4.76
N GLY A 72 6.31 -12.74 -4.62
CA GLY A 72 6.65 -13.84 -5.50
C GLY A 72 8.13 -14.22 -5.38
N ASP A 73 8.77 -14.50 -6.51
CA ASP A 73 10.19 -14.87 -6.58
C ASP A 73 11.12 -13.63 -6.68
N ASP A 74 10.59 -12.41 -6.51
CA ASP A 74 11.42 -11.20 -6.49
C ASP A 74 12.17 -11.06 -5.15
N PRO A 75 13.46 -10.72 -5.14
CA PRO A 75 14.22 -10.46 -3.92
C PRO A 75 13.87 -9.10 -3.28
N ASP A 76 12.60 -8.80 -3.17
CA ASP A 76 12.07 -7.57 -2.60
C ASP A 76 12.21 -7.57 -1.07
N VAL A 77 12.85 -6.54 -0.54
CA VAL A 77 13.07 -6.39 0.92
C VAL A 77 11.78 -6.32 1.73
N THR A 78 10.66 -6.02 1.09
CA THR A 78 9.32 -5.95 1.71
C THR A 78 8.55 -7.27 1.59
N HIS A 79 9.15 -8.34 1.04
CA HIS A 79 8.52 -9.66 1.06
C HIS A 79 8.27 -10.12 2.50
N GLY A 80 7.08 -10.62 2.79
CA GLY A 80 6.67 -11.04 4.13
C GLY A 80 6.31 -9.90 5.09
N ALA A 81 6.47 -8.63 4.70
CA ALA A 81 6.05 -7.52 5.54
C ALA A 81 4.53 -7.46 5.66
N GLU A 82 4.04 -7.16 6.86
CA GLU A 82 2.63 -6.88 7.09
C GLU A 82 2.33 -5.42 6.74
N ILE A 83 1.40 -5.23 5.79
CA ILE A 83 0.90 -3.93 5.38
C ILE A 83 -0.50 -3.77 5.96
N SER A 84 -0.68 -2.81 6.85
CA SER A 84 -1.97 -2.53 7.50
C SER A 84 -2.52 -1.17 7.11
N VAL A 85 -3.85 -1.07 7.09
CA VAL A 85 -4.56 0.19 6.90
C VAL A 85 -5.65 0.31 7.95
N THR A 86 -5.58 1.40 8.70
CA THR A 86 -6.65 1.83 9.62
C THR A 86 -7.48 2.89 8.93
N VAL A 87 -8.79 2.67 8.88
CA VAL A 87 -9.77 3.60 8.33
C VAL A 87 -10.58 4.22 9.46
N ARG A 88 -10.68 5.55 9.46
CA ARG A 88 -11.50 6.34 10.37
C ARG A 88 -12.44 7.25 9.59
N PRO A 89 -13.59 7.65 10.15
CA PRO A 89 -14.39 8.74 9.56
C PRO A 89 -13.53 10.00 9.39
N GLY A 90 -13.66 10.64 8.24
CA GLY A 90 -13.03 11.90 7.91
C GLY A 90 -13.99 13.10 8.04
N ILE A 91 -13.48 14.29 7.78
CA ILE A 91 -14.26 15.53 7.78
C ILE A 91 -15.13 15.56 6.50
N PRO A 92 -16.42 15.88 6.60
CA PRO A 92 -17.29 15.99 5.44
C PRO A 92 -16.73 16.95 4.38
N GLY A 93 -16.63 16.47 3.14
CA GLY A 93 -16.15 17.23 1.99
C GLY A 93 -14.64 17.11 1.73
N GLU A 94 -13.84 16.52 2.63
CA GLU A 94 -12.40 16.34 2.41
C GLU A 94 -12.05 15.11 1.55
N GLY A 95 -13.00 14.18 1.37
CA GLY A 95 -12.75 12.94 0.65
C GLY A 95 -11.82 12.00 1.41
N VAL A 96 -10.85 11.42 0.70
CA VAL A 96 -9.88 10.47 1.28
C VAL A 96 -8.61 11.22 1.69
N VAL A 97 -8.32 11.22 2.98
CA VAL A 97 -7.10 11.79 3.57
C VAL A 97 -6.12 10.68 3.91
N PHE A 98 -4.84 10.83 3.53
CA PHE A 98 -3.79 9.83 3.79
C PHE A 98 -2.89 10.27 4.94
N ARG A 99 -2.51 9.30 5.79
CA ARG A 99 -1.55 9.48 6.89
C ARG A 99 -0.52 8.35 6.91
N ALA A 100 0.70 8.69 7.28
CA ALA A 100 1.73 7.71 7.60
C ALA A 100 1.47 7.15 9.01
N GLY A 101 1.37 5.84 9.11
CA GLY A 101 1.47 5.09 10.35
C GLY A 101 2.91 4.60 10.58
N SER A 102 3.11 3.76 11.59
CA SER A 102 4.42 3.17 11.90
C SER A 102 5.01 2.49 10.68
N GLY A 103 6.30 2.72 10.41
CA GLY A 103 7.04 2.11 9.29
C GLY A 103 6.73 2.65 7.90
N VAL A 104 5.80 3.60 7.74
CA VAL A 104 5.63 4.38 6.50
C VAL A 104 6.36 5.71 6.63
N GLY A 105 7.20 6.03 5.67
CA GLY A 105 8.02 7.24 5.70
C GLY A 105 7.24 8.52 5.39
N THR A 106 7.88 9.64 5.74
CA THR A 106 7.43 10.99 5.39
C THR A 106 8.45 11.62 4.44
N VAL A 107 7.97 12.35 3.45
CA VAL A 107 8.81 13.08 2.49
C VAL A 107 9.43 14.29 3.16
N THR A 108 10.77 14.41 3.11
CA THR A 108 11.52 15.52 3.73
C THR A 108 12.34 16.35 2.74
N LYS A 109 12.39 15.93 1.46
CA LYS A 109 13.13 16.62 0.39
C LYS A 109 12.23 16.81 -0.83
N ALA A 110 12.45 17.90 -1.55
CA ALA A 110 11.84 18.15 -2.85
C ALA A 110 12.40 17.18 -3.92
N GLY A 111 11.66 17.01 -5.04
CA GLY A 111 12.05 16.18 -6.18
C GLY A 111 11.29 14.86 -6.31
N LEU A 112 10.44 14.54 -5.35
CA LEU A 112 9.47 13.45 -5.47
C LEU A 112 8.13 13.95 -6.02
N ALA A 113 7.27 13.04 -6.47
CA ALA A 113 5.90 13.35 -6.90
C ALA A 113 4.96 13.67 -5.73
N LEU A 114 5.50 13.88 -4.54
CA LEU A 114 4.82 14.16 -3.28
C LEU A 114 5.46 15.39 -2.67
N GLU A 115 4.67 16.20 -1.97
CA GLU A 115 5.16 17.39 -1.28
C GLU A 115 5.89 17.05 0.02
N ILE A 116 6.74 17.98 0.47
CA ILE A 116 7.43 17.85 1.76
C ILE A 116 6.39 17.83 2.89
N GLY A 117 6.54 16.89 3.80
CA GLY A 117 5.61 16.66 4.92
C GLY A 117 4.53 15.62 4.62
N GLU A 118 4.35 15.22 3.36
CA GLU A 118 3.37 14.19 3.02
C GLU A 118 3.83 12.77 3.38
N PRO A 119 2.86 11.86 3.68
CA PRO A 119 3.17 10.43 3.79
C PRO A 119 3.69 9.90 2.46
N ALA A 120 4.74 9.10 2.52
CA ALA A 120 5.40 8.51 1.34
C ALA A 120 4.53 7.44 0.68
N ILE A 121 3.32 7.81 0.28
CA ILE A 121 2.37 6.99 -0.46
C ILE A 121 2.27 7.55 -1.87
N ASN A 122 2.80 6.82 -2.85
CA ASN A 122 2.92 7.28 -4.22
C ASN A 122 1.54 7.50 -4.89
N PRO A 123 1.45 8.31 -5.96
CA PRO A 123 0.18 8.67 -6.59
C PRO A 123 -0.67 7.48 -7.03
N VAL A 124 -0.09 6.45 -7.64
CA VAL A 124 -0.87 5.28 -8.12
C VAL A 124 -1.49 4.48 -6.96
N PRO A 125 -0.77 4.10 -5.89
CA PRO A 125 -1.39 3.56 -4.67
C PRO A 125 -2.49 4.42 -4.08
N ARG A 126 -2.34 5.77 -4.05
CA ARG A 126 -3.41 6.67 -3.60
C ARG A 126 -4.65 6.55 -4.48
N GLN A 127 -4.47 6.58 -5.81
CA GLN A 127 -5.58 6.41 -6.77
C GLN A 127 -6.29 5.06 -6.59
N MET A 128 -5.55 3.97 -6.41
CA MET A 128 -6.12 2.64 -6.18
C MET A 128 -6.93 2.59 -4.87
N MET A 129 -6.41 3.15 -3.78
CA MET A 129 -7.14 3.23 -2.51
C MET A 129 -8.38 4.14 -2.62
N CYS A 130 -8.29 5.29 -3.26
CA CYS A 130 -9.45 6.15 -3.51
C CYS A 130 -10.53 5.41 -4.33
N ALA A 131 -10.14 4.64 -5.34
CA ALA A 131 -11.08 3.89 -6.17
C ALA A 131 -11.87 2.85 -5.37
N VAL A 132 -11.21 2.07 -4.49
CA VAL A 132 -11.90 1.09 -3.66
C VAL A 132 -12.75 1.75 -2.57
N ILE A 133 -12.35 2.91 -2.04
CA ILE A 133 -13.20 3.68 -1.12
C ILE A 133 -14.45 4.18 -1.84
N SER A 134 -14.33 4.71 -3.07
CA SER A 134 -15.49 5.14 -3.86
C SER A 134 -16.42 3.97 -4.19
N GLU A 135 -15.89 2.82 -4.61
CA GLU A 135 -16.65 1.59 -4.87
C GLU A 135 -17.51 1.18 -3.65
N ILE A 136 -16.89 1.14 -2.47
CA ILE A 136 -17.59 0.75 -1.24
C ILE A 136 -18.58 1.84 -0.78
N ALA A 137 -18.19 3.11 -0.92
CA ALA A 137 -19.06 4.24 -0.59
C ALA A 137 -20.34 4.23 -1.43
N GLU A 138 -20.23 3.99 -2.75
CA GLU A 138 -21.39 3.84 -3.65
C GLU A 138 -22.25 2.63 -3.26
N LYS A 139 -21.63 1.48 -3.02
CA LYS A 139 -22.32 0.22 -2.65
C LYS A 139 -23.19 0.39 -1.39
N PHE A 140 -22.73 1.15 -0.41
CA PHE A 140 -23.40 1.32 0.88
C PHE A 140 -24.01 2.71 1.09
N ASN A 141 -24.09 3.55 0.07
CA ASN A 141 -24.58 4.93 0.14
C ASN A 141 -23.89 5.75 1.26
N HIS A 142 -22.58 5.64 1.35
CA HIS A 142 -21.73 6.34 2.32
C HIS A 142 -21.01 7.53 1.66
N SER A 143 -20.62 8.55 2.43
CA SER A 143 -19.98 9.76 1.89
C SER A 143 -18.56 9.54 1.34
N GLY A 144 -17.88 8.46 1.76
CA GLY A 144 -16.49 8.21 1.38
C GLY A 144 -15.47 9.17 2.00
N ASN A 145 -15.89 10.06 2.92
CA ASN A 145 -14.97 10.94 3.64
C ASN A 145 -14.28 10.15 4.76
N VAL A 146 -13.01 9.79 4.56
CA VAL A 146 -12.26 8.92 5.47
C VAL A 146 -10.80 9.34 5.59
N VAL A 147 -10.21 9.01 6.74
CA VAL A 147 -8.76 9.08 6.96
C VAL A 147 -8.18 7.66 6.87
N LEU A 148 -7.25 7.45 5.96
CA LEU A 148 -6.51 6.20 5.78
C LEU A 148 -5.13 6.35 6.41
N THR A 149 -4.86 5.63 7.49
CA THR A 149 -3.52 5.52 8.07
C THR A 149 -2.89 4.22 7.62
N VAL A 150 -1.84 4.31 6.79
CA VAL A 150 -1.12 3.15 6.26
C VAL A 150 0.11 2.89 7.12
N ALA A 151 0.30 1.65 7.56
CA ALA A 151 1.46 1.25 8.36
C ALA A 151 2.11 -0.02 7.78
N VAL A 152 3.39 -0.24 8.12
CA VAL A 152 4.16 -1.40 7.69
C VAL A 152 4.98 -1.91 8.88
N SER A 153 4.71 -3.14 9.29
CA SER A 153 5.47 -3.77 10.38
C SER A 153 6.96 -3.85 10.04
N GLY A 154 7.81 -3.30 10.93
CA GLY A 154 9.26 -3.26 10.72
C GLY A 154 9.71 -2.33 9.59
N GLY A 155 8.83 -1.48 9.05
CA GLY A 155 9.14 -0.64 7.89
C GLY A 155 10.31 0.33 8.08
N GLU A 156 10.59 0.78 9.30
CA GLU A 156 11.76 1.62 9.62
C GLU A 156 13.08 0.86 9.39
N GLU A 157 13.14 -0.41 9.80
CA GLU A 157 14.32 -1.26 9.59
C GLU A 157 14.44 -1.68 8.12
N LEU A 158 13.31 -1.95 7.46
CA LEU A 158 13.28 -2.23 6.02
C LEU A 158 13.79 -1.04 5.21
N ALA A 159 13.43 0.19 5.60
CA ALA A 159 13.87 1.41 4.92
C ALA A 159 15.38 1.55 4.84
N LYS A 160 16.12 1.10 5.86
CA LYS A 160 17.60 1.12 5.89
C LYS A 160 18.23 0.29 4.77
N LYS A 161 17.51 -0.70 4.24
CA LYS A 161 17.92 -1.57 3.15
C LYS A 161 17.46 -1.07 1.77
N THR A 162 16.88 0.13 1.71
CA THR A 162 16.33 0.75 0.50
C THR A 162 17.00 2.08 0.19
N TRP A 163 16.63 2.69 -0.94
CA TRP A 163 17.04 4.05 -1.29
C TRP A 163 16.23 5.14 -0.59
N ASN A 164 15.18 4.80 0.17
CA ASN A 164 14.27 5.76 0.79
C ASN A 164 14.99 6.87 1.59
N PRO A 165 15.95 6.57 2.48
CA PRO A 165 16.64 7.62 3.23
C PRO A 165 17.43 8.58 2.34
N ARG A 166 18.04 8.09 1.25
CA ARG A 166 18.77 8.93 0.28
C ARG A 166 17.82 9.84 -0.50
N LEU A 167 16.62 9.36 -0.83
CA LEU A 167 15.57 10.12 -1.49
C LEU A 167 14.86 11.12 -0.55
N GLY A 168 15.24 11.16 0.73
CA GLY A 168 14.61 12.04 1.71
C GLY A 168 13.26 11.51 2.23
N ILE A 169 13.05 10.19 2.19
CA ILE A 169 11.91 9.53 2.82
C ILE A 169 12.41 8.98 4.16
N LEU A 170 11.95 9.57 5.26
CA LEU A 170 12.40 9.26 6.62
C LEU A 170 11.28 8.63 7.46
N GLY A 171 11.65 7.80 8.44
CA GLY A 171 10.71 7.14 9.38
C GLY A 171 10.09 5.86 8.85
N GLY A 172 10.42 5.41 7.64
CA GLY A 172 9.89 4.16 7.08
C GLY A 172 10.08 4.04 5.58
N ILE A 173 9.40 3.06 4.99
CA ILE A 173 9.40 2.81 3.54
C ILE A 173 8.34 3.66 2.83
N SER A 174 8.45 3.74 1.50
CA SER A 174 7.39 4.27 0.64
C SER A 174 6.41 3.16 0.24
N ILE A 175 5.13 3.52 0.17
CA ILE A 175 4.08 2.69 -0.42
C ILE A 175 4.05 2.96 -1.93
N LEU A 176 4.42 1.96 -2.72
CA LEU A 176 4.64 2.13 -4.16
C LEU A 176 4.07 0.95 -4.99
N GLY A 177 4.10 1.12 -6.29
CA GLY A 177 3.67 0.14 -7.29
C GLY A 177 2.73 0.78 -8.31
N THR A 178 3.19 0.84 -9.57
CA THR A 178 2.42 1.47 -10.66
C THR A 178 1.40 0.53 -11.29
N THR A 179 1.64 -0.77 -11.21
CA THR A 179 0.75 -1.81 -11.79
C THR A 179 0.05 -2.66 -10.72
N GLY A 180 0.49 -2.59 -9.47
CA GLY A 180 0.06 -3.49 -8.40
C GLY A 180 0.79 -4.83 -8.39
N ILE A 181 1.49 -5.19 -9.47
CA ILE A 181 2.18 -6.46 -9.67
C ILE A 181 3.69 -6.26 -9.57
N VAL A 182 4.37 -7.17 -8.86
CA VAL A 182 5.83 -7.31 -8.87
C VAL A 182 6.20 -8.37 -9.89
N ILE A 183 7.00 -7.96 -10.89
CA ILE A 183 7.58 -8.88 -11.88
C ILE A 183 9.00 -9.17 -11.42
N PRO A 184 9.34 -10.42 -11.04
CA PRO A 184 10.65 -10.76 -10.51
C PRO A 184 11.78 -10.41 -11.48
N TYR A 185 12.86 -9.84 -10.94
CA TYR A 185 14.08 -9.44 -11.72
C TYR A 185 13.78 -8.48 -12.88
N SER A 186 12.78 -7.62 -12.74
CA SER A 186 12.42 -6.63 -13.77
C SER A 186 13.53 -5.58 -13.94
N CYS A 187 14.24 -5.61 -15.07
CA CYS A 187 15.24 -4.59 -15.40
C CYS A 187 14.63 -3.18 -15.47
N SER A 188 13.38 -3.04 -15.92
CA SER A 188 12.70 -1.75 -15.99
C SER A 188 12.45 -1.15 -14.60
N ALA A 189 12.12 -1.97 -13.59
CA ALA A 189 11.97 -1.52 -12.22
C ALA A 189 13.31 -1.03 -11.63
N TRP A 190 14.41 -1.73 -11.93
CA TRP A 190 15.75 -1.33 -11.54
C TRP A 190 16.17 0.00 -12.18
N ILE A 191 16.02 0.14 -13.49
CA ILE A 191 16.34 1.37 -14.24
C ILE A 191 15.53 2.55 -13.67
N HIS A 192 14.24 2.36 -13.42
CA HIS A 192 13.37 3.40 -12.86
C HIS A 192 13.81 3.85 -11.45
N SER A 193 14.30 2.93 -10.64
CA SER A 193 14.85 3.23 -9.31
C SER A 193 16.14 4.04 -9.40
N ILE A 194 17.02 3.73 -10.35
CA ILE A 194 18.27 4.46 -10.59
C ILE A 194 17.99 5.87 -11.08
N HIS A 195 17.09 6.04 -12.07
CA HIS A 195 16.72 7.36 -12.59
C HIS A 195 16.10 8.32 -11.56
N ARG A 196 15.52 7.79 -10.49
CA ARG A 196 15.00 8.60 -9.38
C ARG A 196 16.05 8.92 -8.31
N GLY A 197 17.16 8.20 -8.31
CA GLY A 197 18.24 8.35 -7.34
C GLY A 197 19.42 9.24 -7.81
N ILE A 198 19.37 9.72 -9.05
CA ILE A 198 20.31 10.67 -9.65
C ILE A 198 19.64 12.05 -9.70
#